data_e41c28acb35cb74a90cf057a5a3684fc
#
_entry.id   e41c28acb35cb74a90cf057a5a3684fc
#
_cell.length_a   1.000
_cell.length_b   1.000
_cell.length_c   1.000
_cell.angle_alpha   90.00
_cell.angle_beta   90.00
_cell.angle_gamma   90.00
#
_symmetry.space_group_name_H-M   'P 1'
#
loop_
_entity.id
_entity.type
_entity.pdbx_description
1 polymer ?
#
loop_
_entity_poly.entity_id
_entity_poly.type
_entity_poly.pdbx_seq_one_letter_code
_entity_poly.pdbx_strand_id
1 'polypeptide(L)'
;DYSSVHCVWTLKELGYDVVIVNNNPETVSTDYDTADRLYFEPLYPEDVMHIIAVEKPVGVVVAFGGQTAIKLTKFLDSRGIPILGTSAESIDMAEDRERFDALLERFSIKRAAGRGVLGMNEALEAANELGYPVLLRPSYVIGGQNMVIAHNDEEVRRYMEIILSGKIE
;
A
#
# COMPACT_ATOMS: atom_id res chain seq x y z
N ASP A 1 10.27 9.49 3.76
CA ASP A 1 10.37 10.81 4.39
C ASP A 1 10.82 11.92 3.44
N TYR A 2 11.79 11.66 2.58
CA TYR A 2 12.24 12.63 1.57
C TYR A 2 11.09 13.23 0.75
N SER A 3 10.22 12.39 0.20
CA SER A 3 9.08 12.85 -0.60
C SER A 3 8.08 13.68 0.20
N SER A 4 7.86 13.34 1.48
CA SER A 4 6.99 14.09 2.38
C SER A 4 7.51 15.50 2.61
N VAL A 5 8.79 15.63 2.94
CA VAL A 5 9.42 16.93 3.19
C VAL A 5 9.40 17.83 1.95
N HIS A 6 9.76 17.28 0.79
CA HIS A 6 9.70 18.04 -0.47
C HIS A 6 8.27 18.43 -0.87
N CYS A 7 7.29 17.58 -0.60
CA CYS A 7 5.89 17.94 -0.80
C CYS A 7 5.48 19.13 0.09
N VAL A 8 5.86 19.10 1.36
CA VAL A 8 5.58 20.21 2.30
C VAL A 8 6.19 21.51 1.79
N TRP A 9 7.48 21.50 1.47
CA TRP A 9 8.16 22.71 0.99
C TRP A 9 7.53 23.26 -0.29
N THR A 10 7.21 22.39 -1.25
CA THR A 10 6.56 22.81 -2.49
C THR A 10 5.17 23.42 -2.23
N LEU A 11 4.38 22.82 -1.36
CA LEU A 11 3.07 23.36 -0.99
C LEU A 11 3.17 24.71 -0.29
N LYS A 12 4.14 24.90 0.59
CA LYS A 12 4.42 26.18 1.23
C LYS A 12 4.85 27.25 0.23
N GLU A 13 5.72 26.92 -0.73
CA GLU A 13 6.09 27.82 -1.83
C GLU A 13 4.88 28.25 -2.68
N LEU A 14 3.88 27.36 -2.82
CA LEU A 14 2.63 27.65 -3.50
C LEU A 14 1.63 28.43 -2.65
N GLY A 15 1.98 28.77 -1.41
CA GLY A 15 1.16 29.60 -0.51
C GLY A 15 0.13 28.84 0.32
N TYR A 16 0.27 27.53 0.48
CA TYR A 16 -0.56 26.73 1.37
C TYR A 16 0.02 26.67 2.78
N ASP A 17 -0.86 26.72 3.78
CA ASP A 17 -0.54 26.27 5.13
C ASP A 17 -0.53 24.73 5.14
N VAL A 18 0.56 24.13 5.62
CA VAL A 18 0.75 22.70 5.60
C VAL A 18 0.77 22.12 7.01
N VAL A 19 -0.06 21.12 7.21
CA VAL A 19 -0.19 20.38 8.48
C VAL A 19 0.32 18.96 8.27
N ILE A 20 1.23 18.51 9.13
CA ILE A 20 1.67 17.10 9.19
C ILE A 20 1.02 16.40 10.38
N VAL A 21 0.58 15.17 10.14
CA VAL A 21 0.18 14.22 11.18
C VAL A 21 1.12 13.02 11.08
N ASN A 22 1.85 12.74 12.14
CA ASN A 22 2.77 11.61 12.21
C ASN A 22 2.92 11.15 13.66
N ASN A 23 3.06 9.84 13.87
CA ASN A 23 3.30 9.25 15.18
C ASN A 23 4.78 8.97 15.48
N ASN A 24 5.67 9.24 14.54
CA ASN A 24 7.11 9.06 14.69
C ASN A 24 7.80 10.41 14.93
N PRO A 25 8.34 10.66 16.13
CA PRO A 25 9.04 11.91 16.43
C PRO A 25 10.49 11.95 15.90
N GLU A 26 11.02 10.84 15.43
CA GLU A 26 12.43 10.71 15.03
C GLU A 26 12.60 10.72 13.50
N THR A 27 11.91 11.62 12.81
CA THR A 27 11.99 11.72 11.36
C THR A 27 11.98 13.18 10.89
N VAL A 28 12.67 13.47 9.79
CA VAL A 28 12.85 14.85 9.28
C VAL A 28 11.53 15.56 8.97
N SER A 29 10.49 14.83 8.58
CA SER A 29 9.17 15.42 8.34
C SER A 29 8.51 15.99 9.61
N THR A 30 8.95 15.56 10.78
CA THR A 30 8.46 16.03 12.07
C THR A 30 9.38 17.05 12.74
N ASP A 31 10.40 17.56 12.04
CA ASP A 31 11.18 18.68 12.52
C ASP A 31 10.31 19.94 12.60
N TYR A 32 10.54 20.75 13.62
CA TYR A 32 9.70 21.90 13.97
C TYR A 32 9.61 22.97 12.88
N ASP A 33 10.56 23.00 11.97
CA ASP A 33 10.66 23.98 10.88
C ASP A 33 10.17 23.44 9.52
N THR A 34 9.73 22.18 9.45
CA THR A 34 9.29 21.56 8.21
C THR A 34 7.89 22.03 7.82
N ALA A 35 6.88 21.78 8.64
CA ALA A 35 5.48 22.16 8.38
C ALA A 35 5.06 23.39 9.22
N ASP A 36 3.92 23.96 8.87
CA ASP A 36 3.35 25.09 9.64
C ASP A 36 2.72 24.62 10.95
N ARG A 37 2.19 23.37 10.95
CA ARG A 37 1.68 22.69 12.15
C ARG A 37 2.00 21.21 12.09
N LEU A 38 2.24 20.66 13.29
CA LEU A 38 2.58 19.26 13.47
C LEU A 38 1.71 18.66 14.58
N TYR A 39 1.09 17.51 14.28
CA TYR A 39 0.36 16.69 15.23
C TYR A 39 1.08 15.37 15.42
N PHE A 40 1.46 15.05 16.65
CA PHE A 40 1.95 13.73 17.04
C PHE A 40 0.78 12.88 17.51
N GLU A 41 0.08 12.28 16.56
CA GLU A 41 -1.10 11.47 16.82
C GLU A 41 -1.02 10.14 16.07
N PRO A 42 -1.66 9.10 16.57
CA PRO A 42 -1.83 7.87 15.83
C PRO A 42 -2.55 8.12 14.51
N LEU A 43 -2.17 7.39 13.47
CA LEU A 43 -2.84 7.47 12.17
C LEU A 43 -4.09 6.58 12.13
N TYR A 44 -4.92 6.65 13.18
CA TYR A 44 -6.24 6.04 13.19
C TYR A 44 -7.30 6.97 12.57
N PRO A 45 -8.34 6.39 11.96
CA PRO A 45 -9.38 7.17 11.29
C PRO A 45 -10.01 8.27 12.17
N GLU A 46 -10.27 7.97 13.45
CA GLU A 46 -10.90 8.90 14.38
C GLU A 46 -10.00 10.08 14.73
N ASP A 47 -8.71 9.82 15.00
CA ASP A 47 -7.74 10.85 15.36
C ASP A 47 -7.51 11.80 14.18
N VAL A 48 -7.34 11.24 12.98
CA VAL A 48 -7.18 12.03 11.75
C VAL A 48 -8.43 12.87 11.46
N MET A 49 -9.64 12.34 11.67
CA MET A 49 -10.87 13.11 11.49
C MET A 49 -11.01 14.24 12.49
N HIS A 50 -10.57 14.09 13.73
CA HIS A 50 -10.56 15.18 14.72
C HIS A 50 -9.64 16.32 14.27
N ILE A 51 -8.46 16.01 13.76
CA ILE A 51 -7.52 17.00 13.23
C ILE A 51 -8.14 17.70 12.01
N ILE A 52 -8.73 16.95 11.08
CA ILE A 52 -9.43 17.51 9.91
C ILE A 52 -10.56 18.47 10.33
N ALA A 53 -11.31 18.12 11.37
CA ALA A 53 -12.40 18.98 11.87
C ALA A 53 -11.89 20.30 12.46
N VAL A 54 -10.70 20.30 13.07
CA VAL A 54 -10.05 21.50 13.63
C VAL A 54 -9.41 22.32 12.52
N GLU A 55 -8.59 21.71 11.68
CA GLU A 55 -7.77 22.39 10.67
C GLU A 55 -8.55 22.77 9.40
N LYS A 56 -9.61 22.03 9.09
CA LYS A 56 -10.46 22.22 7.89
C LYS A 56 -9.65 22.37 6.60
N PRO A 57 -8.75 21.41 6.32
CA PRO A 57 -7.88 21.49 5.16
C PRO A 57 -8.67 21.42 3.86
N VAL A 58 -8.09 21.96 2.79
CA VAL A 58 -8.66 21.85 1.43
C VAL A 58 -8.58 20.41 0.89
N GLY A 59 -7.73 19.59 1.47
CA GLY A 59 -7.58 18.17 1.15
C GLY A 59 -6.40 17.53 1.90
N VAL A 60 -6.22 16.24 1.68
CA VAL A 60 -5.22 15.41 2.36
C VAL A 60 -4.32 14.71 1.35
N VAL A 61 -3.01 14.75 1.56
CA VAL A 61 -2.03 13.97 0.80
C VAL A 61 -1.69 12.72 1.59
N VAL A 62 -2.00 11.55 1.05
CA VAL A 62 -1.74 10.24 1.69
C VAL A 62 -0.59 9.48 1.05
N ALA A 63 -0.30 9.75 -0.22
CA ALA A 63 0.63 8.95 -1.04
C ALA A 63 2.07 8.91 -0.50
N PHE A 64 2.50 9.93 0.23
CA PHE A 64 3.86 10.02 0.77
C PHE A 64 4.01 9.52 2.21
N GLY A 65 2.92 9.13 2.85
CA GLY A 65 2.90 8.66 4.24
C GLY A 65 3.11 7.15 4.42
N GLY A 66 3.49 6.43 3.36
CA GLY A 66 3.68 4.98 3.38
C GLY A 66 2.37 4.21 3.57
N GLN A 67 2.48 2.92 3.85
CA GLN A 67 1.33 2.01 3.94
C GLN A 67 0.31 2.41 5.01
N THR A 68 0.75 3.03 6.10
CA THR A 68 -0.14 3.46 7.18
C THR A 68 -1.07 4.58 6.72
N ALA A 69 -0.55 5.58 6.02
CA ALA A 69 -1.36 6.68 5.48
C ALA A 69 -2.25 6.21 4.30
N ILE A 70 -1.72 5.36 3.43
CA ILE A 70 -2.46 4.80 2.28
C ILE A 70 -3.72 4.04 2.73
N LYS A 71 -3.66 3.32 3.85
CA LYS A 71 -4.82 2.62 4.41
C LYS A 71 -5.98 3.55 4.82
N LEU A 72 -5.70 4.82 5.09
CA LEU A 72 -6.73 5.81 5.40
C LEU A 72 -7.51 6.28 4.16
N THR A 73 -6.99 6.05 2.96
CA THR A 73 -7.55 6.62 1.72
C THR A 73 -9.02 6.32 1.54
N LYS A 74 -9.43 5.05 1.62
CA LYS A 74 -10.85 4.64 1.45
C LYS A 74 -11.76 5.26 2.50
N PHE A 75 -11.28 5.33 3.74
CA PHE A 75 -12.04 5.94 4.83
C PHE A 75 -12.24 7.44 4.60
N LEU A 76 -11.19 8.18 4.28
CA LEU A 76 -11.25 9.62 4.04
C LEU A 76 -12.13 9.95 2.82
N ASP A 77 -11.94 9.22 1.73
CA ASP A 77 -12.75 9.38 0.52
C ASP A 77 -14.24 9.13 0.79
N SER A 78 -14.58 8.08 1.55
CA SER A 78 -15.98 7.78 1.95
C SER A 78 -16.62 8.87 2.82
N ARG A 79 -15.81 9.71 3.45
CA ARG A 79 -16.25 10.87 4.24
C ARG A 79 -16.26 12.18 3.45
N GLY A 80 -15.96 12.10 2.14
CA GLY A 80 -15.93 13.27 1.26
C GLY A 80 -14.73 14.19 1.48
N ILE A 81 -13.67 13.69 2.11
CA ILE A 81 -12.41 14.42 2.27
C ILE A 81 -11.60 14.33 0.97
N PRO A 82 -11.28 15.45 0.30
CA PRO A 82 -10.53 15.44 -0.94
C PRO A 82 -9.14 14.83 -0.76
N ILE A 83 -8.81 13.81 -1.55
CA ILE A 83 -7.45 13.24 -1.61
C ILE A 83 -6.68 13.97 -2.70
N LEU A 84 -5.59 14.64 -2.31
CA LEU A 84 -4.76 15.44 -3.20
C LEU A 84 -3.62 14.61 -3.79
N GLY A 85 -3.22 14.94 -5.02
CA GLY A 85 -2.21 14.22 -5.75
C GLY A 85 -2.78 12.97 -6.42
N THR A 86 -2.36 11.78 -5.99
CA THR A 86 -2.93 10.52 -6.50
C THR A 86 -4.32 10.29 -5.92
N SER A 87 -5.32 10.14 -6.78
CA SER A 87 -6.71 9.96 -6.37
C SER A 87 -6.94 8.65 -5.60
N ALA A 88 -7.99 8.61 -4.77
CA ALA A 88 -8.38 7.40 -4.03
C ALA A 88 -8.58 6.20 -4.97
N GLU A 89 -9.21 6.39 -6.11
CA GLU A 89 -9.41 5.36 -7.14
C GLU A 89 -8.08 4.84 -7.71
N SER A 90 -7.12 5.74 -7.99
CA SER A 90 -5.81 5.34 -8.51
C SER A 90 -4.96 4.62 -7.47
N ILE A 91 -5.07 5.01 -6.20
CA ILE A 91 -4.41 4.32 -5.08
C ILE A 91 -5.01 2.92 -4.92
N ASP A 92 -6.33 2.78 -4.92
CA ASP A 92 -7.01 1.49 -4.83
C ASP A 92 -6.64 0.57 -6.00
N MET A 93 -6.56 1.11 -7.21
CA MET A 93 -6.13 0.36 -8.39
C MET A 93 -4.68 -0.13 -8.27
N ALA A 94 -3.79 0.66 -7.67
CA ALA A 94 -2.39 0.28 -7.47
C ALA A 94 -2.19 -0.74 -6.35
N GLU A 95 -3.04 -0.70 -5.31
CA GLU A 95 -2.98 -1.60 -4.16
C GLU A 95 -3.68 -2.94 -4.44
N ASP A 96 -4.71 -2.95 -5.28
CA ASP A 96 -5.41 -4.17 -5.70
C ASP A 96 -4.64 -4.86 -6.80
N ARG A 97 -4.20 -6.09 -6.53
CA ARG A 97 -3.33 -6.84 -7.43
C ARG A 97 -3.96 -7.14 -8.79
N GLU A 98 -5.22 -7.55 -8.80
CA GLU A 98 -5.91 -7.90 -10.05
C GLU A 98 -6.14 -6.65 -10.91
N ARG A 99 -6.57 -5.56 -10.29
CA ARG A 99 -6.76 -4.27 -10.95
C ARG A 99 -5.45 -3.70 -11.48
N PHE A 100 -4.36 -3.83 -10.71
CA PHE A 100 -3.03 -3.40 -11.12
C PHE A 100 -2.50 -4.23 -12.30
N ASP A 101 -2.67 -5.56 -12.25
CA ASP A 101 -2.30 -6.46 -13.34
C ASP A 101 -3.05 -6.11 -14.62
N ALA A 102 -4.37 -5.89 -14.55
CA ALA A 102 -5.17 -5.44 -15.69
C ALA A 102 -4.72 -4.07 -16.24
N LEU A 103 -4.33 -3.15 -15.35
CA LEU A 103 -3.76 -1.86 -15.73
C LEU A 103 -2.46 -2.01 -16.53
N LEU A 104 -1.54 -2.85 -16.05
CA LEU A 104 -0.28 -3.12 -16.74
C LEU A 104 -0.50 -3.74 -18.13
N GLU A 105 -1.45 -4.68 -18.24
CA GLU A 105 -1.83 -5.28 -19.52
C GLU A 105 -2.40 -4.24 -20.50
N ARG A 106 -3.28 -3.36 -20.01
CA ARG A 106 -3.84 -2.27 -20.82
C ARG A 106 -2.76 -1.35 -21.41
N PHE A 107 -1.69 -1.11 -20.66
CA PHE A 107 -0.55 -0.29 -21.11
C PHE A 107 0.55 -1.10 -21.79
N SER A 108 0.34 -2.40 -22.03
CA SER A 108 1.34 -3.30 -22.60
C SER A 108 2.67 -3.31 -21.83
N ILE A 109 2.61 -3.10 -20.52
CA ILE A 109 3.77 -3.17 -19.64
C ILE A 109 4.00 -4.64 -19.29
N LYS A 110 5.18 -5.14 -19.59
CA LYS A 110 5.55 -6.53 -19.30
C LYS A 110 5.65 -6.75 -17.77
N ARG A 111 5.03 -7.80 -17.31
CA ARG A 111 5.12 -8.30 -15.93
C ARG A 111 5.39 -9.79 -15.90
N ALA A 112 5.81 -10.30 -14.77
CA ALA A 112 5.85 -11.74 -14.57
C ALA A 112 4.42 -12.29 -14.65
N ALA A 113 4.22 -13.34 -15.41
CA ALA A 113 2.95 -14.06 -15.42
C ALA A 113 2.65 -14.62 -14.02
N GLY A 114 1.41 -14.54 -13.60
CA GLY A 114 1.01 -15.01 -12.27
C GLY A 114 -0.49 -15.19 -12.18
N ARG A 115 -0.94 -16.04 -11.26
CA ARG A 115 -2.34 -16.35 -10.99
C ARG A 115 -2.58 -16.41 -9.49
N GLY A 116 -3.60 -15.72 -9.00
CA GLY A 116 -4.10 -15.89 -7.64
C GLY A 116 -4.77 -17.26 -7.48
N VAL A 117 -4.46 -17.96 -6.39
CA VAL A 117 -5.00 -19.28 -6.11
C VAL A 117 -5.41 -19.38 -4.64
N LEU A 118 -6.49 -20.08 -4.35
CA LEU A 118 -7.02 -20.24 -3.00
C LEU A 118 -6.87 -21.69 -2.48
N GLY A 119 -6.55 -22.64 -3.35
CA GLY A 119 -6.49 -24.05 -2.99
C GLY A 119 -5.37 -24.82 -3.70
N MET A 120 -5.15 -26.04 -3.20
CA MET A 120 -4.10 -26.95 -3.69
C MET A 120 -4.25 -27.24 -5.20
N ASN A 121 -5.43 -27.57 -5.65
CA ASN A 121 -5.66 -27.96 -7.05
C ASN A 121 -5.43 -26.79 -7.99
N GLU A 122 -5.95 -25.60 -7.63
CA GLU A 122 -5.73 -24.37 -8.39
C GLU A 122 -4.24 -23.99 -8.46
N ALA A 123 -3.50 -24.20 -7.37
CA ALA A 123 -2.07 -23.93 -7.33
C ALA A 123 -1.29 -24.83 -8.29
N LEU A 124 -1.64 -26.12 -8.35
CA LEU A 124 -1.02 -27.07 -9.27
C LEU A 124 -1.36 -26.77 -10.73
N GLU A 125 -2.61 -26.46 -11.02
CA GLU A 125 -3.04 -26.06 -12.38
C GLU A 125 -2.29 -24.80 -12.82
N ALA A 126 -2.28 -23.76 -11.98
CA ALA A 126 -1.58 -22.52 -12.28
C ALA A 126 -0.07 -22.74 -12.48
N ALA A 127 0.56 -23.55 -11.65
CA ALA A 127 1.99 -23.85 -11.78
C ALA A 127 2.30 -24.57 -13.11
N ASN A 128 1.47 -25.52 -13.50
CA ASN A 128 1.62 -26.24 -14.77
C ASN A 128 1.35 -25.36 -15.99
N GLU A 129 0.37 -24.44 -15.92
CA GLU A 129 0.10 -23.45 -16.98
C GLU A 129 1.26 -22.46 -17.16
N LEU A 130 1.82 -21.97 -16.05
CA LEU A 130 2.93 -21.00 -16.05
C LEU A 130 4.26 -21.63 -16.47
N GLY A 131 4.44 -22.92 -16.18
CA GLY A 131 5.70 -23.62 -16.35
C GLY A 131 6.69 -23.41 -15.21
N TYR A 132 7.37 -24.48 -14.85
CA TYR A 132 8.37 -24.46 -13.77
C TYR A 132 9.71 -23.82 -14.19
N PRO A 133 10.44 -23.16 -13.28
CA PRO A 133 10.11 -22.95 -11.87
C PRO A 133 9.07 -21.85 -11.65
N VAL A 134 8.23 -21.98 -10.62
CA VAL A 134 7.25 -20.98 -10.20
C VAL A 134 7.58 -20.42 -8.82
N LEU A 135 7.26 -19.15 -8.60
CA LEU A 135 7.36 -18.51 -7.31
C LEU A 135 6.01 -18.54 -6.60
N LEU A 136 5.95 -19.23 -5.46
CA LEU A 136 4.80 -19.24 -4.57
C LEU A 136 4.95 -18.11 -3.54
N ARG A 137 3.92 -17.29 -3.44
CA ARG A 137 3.90 -16.11 -2.57
C ARG A 137 2.56 -16.03 -1.83
N PRO A 138 2.55 -15.99 -0.48
CA PRO A 138 1.34 -15.67 0.27
C PRO A 138 0.84 -14.26 -0.04
N SER A 139 -0.47 -14.03 0.11
CA SER A 139 -1.10 -12.73 -0.25
C SER A 139 -0.65 -11.57 0.62
N TYR A 140 -0.36 -11.84 1.89
CA TYR A 140 -0.03 -10.81 2.89
C TYR A 140 1.40 -10.99 3.39
N VAL A 141 2.39 -10.66 2.56
CA VAL A 141 3.81 -10.74 2.96
C VAL A 141 4.52 -9.42 2.73
N ILE A 142 5.27 -9.02 3.75
CA ILE A 142 6.18 -7.88 3.70
C ILE A 142 7.63 -8.41 3.64
N GLY A 143 8.44 -7.84 2.74
CA GLY A 143 9.86 -8.13 2.68
C GLY A 143 10.24 -9.51 2.14
N GLY A 144 9.35 -10.18 1.40
CA GLY A 144 9.65 -11.47 0.77
C GLY A 144 9.65 -12.67 1.73
N GLN A 145 9.16 -12.51 2.95
CA GLN A 145 9.02 -13.62 3.88
C GLN A 145 8.08 -14.69 3.30
N ASN A 146 8.42 -15.95 3.57
CA ASN A 146 7.61 -17.10 3.15
C ASN A 146 7.38 -17.21 1.63
N MET A 147 8.25 -16.63 0.82
CA MET A 147 8.27 -16.86 -0.62
C MET A 147 9.14 -18.06 -0.94
N VAL A 148 8.64 -18.97 -1.77
CA VAL A 148 9.33 -20.22 -2.14
C VAL A 148 9.32 -20.39 -3.64
N ILE A 149 10.46 -20.80 -4.21
CA ILE A 149 10.57 -21.23 -5.59
C ILE A 149 10.31 -22.73 -5.63
N ALA A 150 9.30 -23.14 -6.38
CA ALA A 150 8.98 -24.54 -6.62
C ALA A 150 9.35 -24.96 -8.04
N HIS A 151 9.99 -26.10 -8.17
CA HIS A 151 10.49 -26.62 -9.44
C HIS A 151 9.64 -27.78 -9.99
N ASN A 152 8.67 -28.25 -9.22
CA ASN A 152 7.80 -29.36 -9.56
C ASN A 152 6.53 -29.36 -8.69
N ASP A 153 5.57 -30.22 -9.06
CA ASP A 153 4.30 -30.39 -8.36
C ASP A 153 4.44 -30.81 -6.89
N GLU A 154 5.46 -31.62 -6.56
CA GLU A 154 5.68 -32.09 -5.19
C GLU A 154 6.07 -30.95 -4.26
N GLU A 155 6.94 -30.05 -4.72
CA GLU A 155 7.31 -28.86 -3.97
C GLU A 155 6.13 -27.89 -3.81
N VAL A 156 5.28 -27.72 -4.83
CA VAL A 156 4.03 -26.94 -4.72
C VAL A 156 3.11 -27.55 -3.67
N ARG A 157 2.88 -28.86 -3.68
CA ARG A 157 2.03 -29.54 -2.68
C ARG A 157 2.56 -29.33 -1.26
N ARG A 158 3.83 -29.58 -1.06
CA ARG A 158 4.47 -29.44 0.25
C ARG A 158 4.32 -28.01 0.79
N TYR A 159 4.51 -27.01 -0.03
CA TYR A 159 4.40 -25.62 0.39
C TYR A 159 2.93 -25.22 0.68
N MET A 160 2.01 -25.61 -0.20
CA MET A 160 0.59 -25.36 0.01
C MET A 160 0.03 -26.05 1.27
N GLU A 161 0.51 -27.24 1.62
CA GLU A 161 0.17 -27.91 2.88
C GLU A 161 0.60 -27.09 4.10
N ILE A 162 1.77 -26.47 4.06
CA ILE A 162 2.27 -25.60 5.13
C ILE A 162 1.37 -24.36 5.27
N ILE A 163 1.01 -23.71 4.16
CA ILE A 163 0.11 -22.53 4.17
C ILE A 163 -1.27 -22.92 4.70
N LEU A 164 -1.90 -23.96 4.14
CA LEU A 164 -3.24 -24.39 4.50
C LEU A 164 -3.35 -24.94 5.93
N SER A 165 -2.22 -25.42 6.51
CA SER A 165 -2.18 -25.85 7.91
C SER A 165 -2.16 -24.69 8.92
N GLY A 166 -2.22 -23.44 8.46
CA GLY A 166 -2.16 -22.25 9.31
C GLY A 166 -0.82 -22.03 10.01
N LYS A 167 0.25 -22.64 9.51
CA LYS A 167 1.62 -22.46 10.05
C LYS A 167 2.32 -21.22 9.46
N ILE A 168 1.72 -20.62 8.46
CA ILE A 168 2.14 -19.35 7.87
C ILE A 168 0.88 -18.46 7.86
N GLU A 169 0.83 -17.45 8.71
CA GLU A 169 -0.14 -16.35 8.67
C GLU A 169 0.30 -15.27 7.68
#